data_788f1995979fc4962eb19151985bb9f2
#
_entry.id   788f1995979fc4962eb19151985bb9f2
#
_cell.length_a   1.000
_cell.length_b   1.000
_cell.length_c   1.000
_cell.angle_alpha   90.00
_cell.angle_beta   90.00
_cell.angle_gamma   90.00
#
_symmetry.space_group_name_H-M   'P 1'
#
loop_
_entity.id
_entity.type
_entity.pdbx_description
1 polymer ?
#
loop_
_entity_poly.entity_id
_entity_poly.type
_entity_poly.pdbx_seq_one_letter_code
_entity_poly.pdbx_strand_id
1 'polypeptide(L)'
;MYNDCLFQDGKTEFFNAAVMTMPIPQILQLPGMDQILDVKTTEKLSNVRYSARYALALFFDKTEPDVVLNSSMPETGAHYIGDDSIFCYAAIDGKKKGIDSPTSVIFHTKVPWGIKYLENSLKEIEEILVGHYRYRLSLTT
;
A
#
# COMPACT_ATOMS: atom_id res chain seq x y z
N MET A 1 -16.50 30.78 12.68
CA MET A 1 -17.22 29.99 11.67
C MET A 1 -17.11 28.56 12.15
N TYR A 2 -18.19 27.92 12.55
CA TYR A 2 -18.17 26.52 13.01
C TYR A 2 -18.23 25.61 11.79
N ASN A 3 -17.38 24.60 11.76
CA ASN A 3 -17.41 23.59 10.71
C ASN A 3 -18.36 22.48 11.18
N ASP A 4 -19.52 22.41 10.57
CA ASP A 4 -20.47 21.34 10.78
C ASP A 4 -20.14 20.15 9.87
N CYS A 5 -20.13 18.96 10.44
CA CYS A 5 -19.98 17.70 9.71
C CYS A 5 -21.32 16.96 9.76
N LEU A 6 -21.92 16.75 8.59
CA LEU A 6 -23.12 15.93 8.44
C LEU A 6 -22.71 14.47 8.23
N PHE A 7 -23.14 13.58 9.10
CA PHE A 7 -22.92 12.15 9.01
C PHE A 7 -23.98 11.43 8.16
N GLN A 8 -23.69 10.24 7.68
CA GLN A 8 -24.62 9.44 6.87
C GLN A 8 -25.92 9.09 7.61
N ASP A 9 -25.88 9.03 8.94
CA ASP A 9 -27.07 8.80 9.79
C ASP A 9 -27.94 10.07 9.99
N GLY A 10 -27.57 11.17 9.33
CA GLY A 10 -28.27 12.45 9.37
C GLY A 10 -27.94 13.32 10.59
N LYS A 11 -27.02 12.87 11.46
CA LYS A 11 -26.56 13.69 12.57
C LYS A 11 -25.57 14.76 12.11
N THR A 12 -25.62 15.91 12.75
CA THR A 12 -24.66 16.99 12.55
C THR A 12 -23.89 17.22 13.84
N GLU A 13 -22.57 17.23 13.75
CA GLU A 13 -21.68 17.56 14.86
C GLU A 13 -20.76 18.72 14.47
N PHE A 14 -20.35 19.51 15.47
CA PHE A 14 -19.51 20.69 15.29
C PHE A 14 -18.11 20.42 15.80
N PHE A 15 -17.11 20.71 14.96
CA PHE A 15 -15.70 20.52 15.28
C PHE A 15 -14.91 21.80 15.09
N ASN A 16 -13.88 22.00 15.90
CA ASN A 16 -12.94 23.12 15.74
C ASN A 16 -12.00 22.92 14.55
N ALA A 17 -11.69 21.66 14.20
CA ALA A 17 -10.86 21.28 13.08
C ALA A 17 -11.22 19.87 12.60
N ALA A 18 -11.04 19.60 11.29
CA ALA A 18 -11.19 18.29 10.71
C ALA A 18 -9.94 17.94 9.88
N VAL A 19 -9.48 16.68 10.00
CA VAL A 19 -8.38 16.14 9.22
C VAL A 19 -8.93 15.12 8.23
N MET A 20 -8.82 15.43 6.95
CA MET A 20 -9.27 14.57 5.85
C MET A 20 -8.17 13.57 5.51
N THR A 21 -8.40 12.27 5.74
CA THR A 21 -7.42 11.21 5.46
C THR A 21 -7.74 10.39 4.22
N MET A 22 -8.88 10.65 3.58
CA MET A 22 -9.29 9.98 2.34
C MET A 22 -8.51 10.50 1.12
N PRO A 23 -8.49 9.77 -0.01
CA PRO A 23 -7.88 10.25 -1.24
C PRO A 23 -8.47 11.58 -1.73
N ILE A 24 -7.61 12.43 -2.27
CA ILE A 24 -7.99 13.80 -2.69
C ILE A 24 -9.20 13.85 -3.63
N PRO A 25 -9.33 12.97 -4.65
CA PRO A 25 -10.54 12.99 -5.49
C PRO A 25 -11.84 12.81 -4.71
N GLN A 26 -11.82 12.04 -3.62
CA GLN A 26 -12.97 11.85 -2.74
C GLN A 26 -13.22 13.10 -1.88
N ILE A 27 -12.16 13.77 -1.39
CA ILE A 27 -12.28 15.03 -0.66
C ILE A 27 -12.94 16.09 -1.54
N LEU A 28 -12.48 16.25 -2.78
CA LEU A 28 -13.02 17.24 -3.71
C LEU A 28 -14.47 16.99 -4.13
N GLN A 29 -14.98 15.77 -3.94
CA GLN A 29 -16.37 15.40 -4.19
C GLN A 29 -17.31 15.65 -3.00
N LEU A 30 -16.77 15.97 -1.82
CA LEU A 30 -17.61 16.22 -0.65
C LEU A 30 -18.41 17.51 -0.86
N PRO A 31 -19.72 17.50 -0.54
CA PRO A 31 -20.54 18.69 -0.61
C PRO A 31 -19.97 19.83 0.25
N GLY A 32 -19.94 21.04 -0.29
CA GLY A 32 -19.48 22.22 0.43
C GLY A 32 -17.95 22.44 0.42
N MET A 33 -17.16 21.54 -0.15
CA MET A 33 -15.69 21.73 -0.23
C MET A 33 -15.31 22.94 -1.09
N ASP A 34 -16.11 23.27 -2.08
CA ASP A 34 -16.00 24.47 -2.93
C ASP A 34 -16.12 25.79 -2.13
N GLN A 35 -16.81 25.76 -0.99
CA GLN A 35 -16.95 26.93 -0.08
C GLN A 35 -15.81 27.01 0.93
N ILE A 36 -15.12 25.92 1.19
CA ILE A 36 -14.03 25.82 2.20
C ILE A 36 -12.68 26.04 1.54
N LEU A 37 -12.47 25.48 0.34
CA LEU A 37 -11.19 25.55 -0.38
C LEU A 37 -11.15 26.76 -1.29
N ASP A 38 -10.07 27.53 -1.21
CA ASP A 38 -9.81 28.56 -2.21
C ASP A 38 -9.42 27.95 -3.57
N VAL A 39 -9.51 28.75 -4.62
CA VAL A 39 -9.22 28.34 -6.01
C VAL A 39 -7.81 27.76 -6.14
N LYS A 40 -6.82 28.38 -5.53
CA LYS A 40 -5.42 27.95 -5.60
C LYS A 40 -5.19 26.60 -4.92
N THR A 41 -5.83 26.38 -3.79
CA THR A 41 -5.77 25.08 -3.07
C THR A 41 -6.49 24.00 -3.87
N THR A 42 -7.66 24.28 -4.39
CA THR A 42 -8.42 23.35 -5.26
C THR A 42 -7.60 22.94 -6.48
N GLU A 43 -6.96 23.88 -7.14
CA GLU A 43 -6.10 23.61 -8.31
C GLU A 43 -4.90 22.73 -7.94
N LYS A 44 -4.23 23.00 -6.82
CA LYS A 44 -3.13 22.17 -6.32
C LYS A 44 -3.60 20.73 -6.03
N LEU A 45 -4.73 20.57 -5.36
CA LEU A 45 -5.29 19.27 -5.02
C LEU A 45 -5.72 18.49 -6.27
N SER A 46 -6.32 19.15 -7.25
CA SER A 46 -6.75 18.53 -8.51
C SER A 46 -5.56 18.02 -9.35
N ASN A 47 -4.39 18.56 -9.16
CA ASN A 47 -3.17 18.15 -9.85
C ASN A 47 -2.45 16.95 -9.17
N VAL A 48 -2.90 16.48 -8.01
CA VAL A 48 -2.34 15.30 -7.36
C VAL A 48 -2.60 14.05 -8.20
N ARG A 49 -1.56 13.25 -8.37
CA ARG A 49 -1.63 11.99 -9.11
C ARG A 49 -1.30 10.83 -8.16
N TYR A 50 -2.02 9.73 -8.35
CA TYR A 50 -1.79 8.50 -7.60
C TYR A 50 -1.05 7.49 -8.45
N SER A 51 -0.16 6.74 -7.82
CA SER A 51 0.52 5.61 -8.44
C SER A 51 -0.12 4.31 -7.98
N ALA A 52 -0.15 3.30 -8.86
CA ALA A 52 -0.64 1.97 -8.55
C ALA A 52 0.51 1.01 -8.27
N ARG A 53 0.36 0.18 -7.24
CA ARG A 53 1.26 -0.94 -6.90
C ARG A 53 0.42 -2.11 -6.42
N TYR A 54 0.88 -3.31 -6.69
CA TYR A 54 0.37 -4.50 -6.02
C TYR A 54 1.23 -4.80 -4.80
N ALA A 55 0.56 -5.30 -3.75
CA ALA A 55 1.20 -5.86 -2.57
C ALA A 55 0.88 -7.37 -2.53
N LEU A 56 1.91 -8.21 -2.57
CA LEU A 56 1.81 -9.64 -2.37
C LEU A 56 2.15 -9.94 -0.91
N ALA A 57 1.20 -10.46 -0.15
CA ALA A 57 1.44 -10.95 1.20
C ALA A 57 1.53 -12.49 1.17
N LEU A 58 2.63 -13.03 1.67
CA LEU A 58 2.86 -14.46 1.84
C LEU A 58 2.88 -14.79 3.33
N PHE A 59 2.14 -15.82 3.71
CA PHE A 59 2.08 -16.33 5.08
C PHE A 59 2.71 -17.71 5.10
N PHE A 60 3.63 -17.94 6.04
CA PHE A 60 4.35 -19.18 6.19
C PHE A 60 3.95 -19.86 7.51
N ASP A 61 3.84 -21.18 7.48
CA ASP A 61 3.68 -21.94 8.70
C ASP A 61 4.93 -21.84 9.58
N LYS A 62 4.77 -22.01 10.89
CA LYS A 62 5.87 -21.89 11.87
C LYS A 62 7.06 -22.82 11.62
N THR A 63 6.86 -23.85 10.81
CA THR A 63 7.86 -24.88 10.49
C THR A 63 8.80 -24.54 9.35
N GLU A 64 8.56 -23.44 8.60
CA GLU A 64 9.42 -23.00 7.49
C GLU A 64 9.94 -21.57 7.69
N PRO A 65 10.66 -21.29 8.79
CA PRO A 65 10.97 -19.91 9.12
C PRO A 65 12.12 -19.28 8.34
N ASP A 66 13.03 -20.06 7.76
CA ASP A 66 14.37 -19.54 7.48
C ASP A 66 14.77 -19.50 6.00
N VAL A 67 14.00 -20.13 5.12
CA VAL A 67 14.46 -20.39 3.74
C VAL A 67 14.43 -19.16 2.83
N VAL A 68 13.61 -18.16 3.14
CA VAL A 68 13.18 -17.23 2.10
C VAL A 68 13.91 -15.92 2.04
N LEU A 69 14.48 -15.43 3.14
CA LEU A 69 15.00 -14.07 3.19
C LEU A 69 16.22 -13.89 4.12
N ASN A 70 16.73 -14.94 4.71
CA ASN A 70 17.68 -14.83 5.84
C ASN A 70 19.08 -14.34 5.50
N SER A 71 19.55 -14.48 4.29
CA SER A 71 20.94 -14.11 3.96
C SER A 71 21.11 -12.67 3.49
N SER A 72 20.04 -11.97 3.16
CA SER A 72 20.11 -10.62 2.57
C SER A 72 19.22 -9.56 3.22
N MET A 73 18.40 -9.93 4.22
CA MET A 73 17.53 -8.97 4.91
C MET A 73 18.25 -8.25 6.04
N PRO A 74 18.25 -6.92 6.07
CA PRO A 74 18.74 -6.15 7.21
C PRO A 74 18.02 -6.52 8.51
N GLU A 75 18.63 -6.24 9.67
CA GLU A 75 18.01 -6.43 10.99
C GLU A 75 16.65 -5.73 11.13
N THR A 76 16.45 -4.64 10.38
CA THR A 76 15.18 -3.92 10.29
C THR A 76 14.04 -4.74 9.70
N GLY A 77 14.35 -5.88 9.05
CA GLY A 77 13.35 -6.74 8.40
C GLY A 77 12.71 -6.15 7.15
N ALA A 78 13.29 -5.09 6.58
CA ALA A 78 12.80 -4.45 5.35
C ALA A 78 13.95 -4.15 4.38
N HIS A 79 13.70 -4.34 3.09
CA HIS A 79 14.71 -4.18 2.05
C HIS A 79 14.12 -3.60 0.77
N TYR A 80 14.85 -2.65 0.14
CA TYR A 80 14.56 -2.18 -1.21
C TYR A 80 15.30 -3.03 -2.23
N ILE A 81 14.55 -3.59 -3.19
CA ILE A 81 15.06 -4.50 -4.21
C ILE A 81 15.36 -3.68 -5.47
N GLY A 82 16.64 -3.56 -5.83
CA GLY A 82 17.06 -2.77 -6.99
C GLY A 82 17.01 -3.53 -8.31
N ASP A 83 17.41 -4.80 -8.29
CA ASP A 83 17.72 -5.65 -9.44
C ASP A 83 16.60 -6.62 -9.85
N ASP A 84 15.38 -6.41 -9.36
CA ASP A 84 14.21 -7.23 -9.72
C ASP A 84 13.36 -6.53 -10.79
N SER A 85 12.75 -7.30 -11.69
CA SER A 85 11.89 -6.76 -12.76
C SER A 85 10.49 -6.37 -12.29
N ILE A 86 9.99 -7.01 -11.22
CA ILE A 86 8.63 -6.84 -10.71
C ILE A 86 8.63 -6.18 -9.34
N PHE A 87 9.41 -6.71 -8.39
CA PHE A 87 9.43 -6.22 -7.02
C PHE A 87 10.41 -5.06 -6.83
N CYS A 88 10.09 -4.15 -5.93
CA CYS A 88 10.98 -3.06 -5.51
C CYS A 88 11.19 -3.00 -4.00
N TYR A 89 10.41 -3.75 -3.24
CA TYR A 89 10.47 -3.73 -1.78
C TYR A 89 9.96 -5.03 -1.21
N ALA A 90 10.60 -5.50 -0.13
CA ALA A 90 10.15 -6.62 0.68
C ALA A 90 10.27 -6.29 2.16
N ALA A 91 9.37 -6.79 2.99
CA ALA A 91 9.42 -6.66 4.43
C ALA A 91 8.89 -7.91 5.14
N ILE A 92 9.54 -8.28 6.25
CA ILE A 92 9.09 -9.32 7.17
C ILE A 92 8.26 -8.64 8.25
N ASP A 93 6.94 -8.83 8.23
CA ASP A 93 6.02 -8.13 9.13
C ASP A 93 6.22 -8.54 10.60
N GLY A 94 6.54 -9.81 10.87
CA GLY A 94 6.84 -10.30 12.21
C GLY A 94 8.00 -9.56 12.89
N LYS A 95 9.09 -9.28 12.16
CA LYS A 95 10.21 -8.50 12.69
C LYS A 95 9.80 -7.07 13.06
N LYS A 96 8.96 -6.45 12.25
CA LYS A 96 8.43 -5.10 12.53
C LYS A 96 7.59 -5.04 13.80
N LYS A 97 6.87 -6.11 14.12
CA LYS A 97 6.01 -6.21 15.30
C LYS A 97 6.72 -6.71 16.54
N GLY A 98 7.98 -7.15 16.44
CA GLY A 98 8.72 -7.72 17.56
C GLY A 98 8.14 -9.03 18.09
N ILE A 99 7.43 -9.79 17.27
CA ILE A 99 6.77 -11.04 17.65
C ILE A 99 7.51 -12.22 17.01
N ASP A 100 7.85 -13.22 17.79
CA ASP A 100 8.27 -14.57 17.34
C ASP A 100 7.08 -15.35 16.78
N SER A 101 6.40 -14.79 15.79
CA SER A 101 5.14 -15.29 15.25
C SER A 101 5.33 -15.84 13.84
N PRO A 102 4.35 -16.58 13.28
CA PRO A 102 4.47 -17.07 11.92
C PRO A 102 4.89 -15.95 10.98
N THR A 103 5.91 -16.25 10.22
CA THR A 103 6.53 -15.25 9.36
C THR A 103 5.57 -14.89 8.24
N SER A 104 5.22 -13.63 8.14
CA SER A 104 4.59 -13.07 6.96
C SER A 104 5.54 -12.13 6.25
N VAL A 105 5.55 -12.19 4.93
CA VAL A 105 6.39 -11.36 4.09
C VAL A 105 5.52 -10.60 3.12
N ILE A 106 5.76 -9.29 3.00
CA ILE A 106 5.08 -8.43 2.06
C ILE A 106 6.07 -7.99 0.99
N PHE A 107 5.69 -8.15 -0.29
CA PHE A 107 6.39 -7.61 -1.44
C PHE A 107 5.57 -6.50 -2.07
N HIS A 108 6.22 -5.40 -2.47
CA HIS A 108 5.58 -4.37 -3.29
C HIS A 108 6.15 -4.40 -4.70
N THR A 109 5.28 -4.30 -5.70
CA THR A 109 5.69 -4.19 -7.09
C THR A 109 6.21 -2.80 -7.42
N LYS A 110 6.99 -2.69 -8.49
CA LYS A 110 7.34 -1.40 -9.10
C LYS A 110 6.10 -0.70 -9.64
N VAL A 111 6.08 0.64 -9.57
CA VAL A 111 4.95 1.45 -10.08
C VAL A 111 4.66 1.21 -11.57
N PRO A 112 5.66 1.19 -12.48
CA PRO A 112 5.40 0.92 -13.89
C PRO A 112 4.74 -0.45 -14.12
N TRP A 113 5.13 -1.46 -13.33
CA TRP A 113 4.52 -2.78 -13.40
C TRP A 113 3.07 -2.74 -12.91
N GLY A 114 2.81 -2.11 -11.77
CA GLY A 114 1.47 -1.98 -11.22
C GLY A 114 0.50 -1.26 -12.18
N ILE A 115 0.96 -0.19 -12.81
CA ILE A 115 0.16 0.56 -13.80
C ILE A 115 -0.13 -0.31 -15.04
N LYS A 116 0.88 -1.03 -15.55
CA LYS A 116 0.74 -1.89 -16.74
C LYS A 116 -0.34 -2.95 -16.57
N TYR A 117 -0.49 -3.48 -15.38
CA TYR A 117 -1.39 -4.61 -15.09
C TYR A 117 -2.63 -4.21 -14.27
N LEU A 118 -2.94 -2.90 -14.19
CA LEU A 118 -4.01 -2.38 -13.32
C LEU A 118 -5.39 -2.98 -13.60
N GLU A 119 -5.67 -3.27 -14.87
CA GLU A 119 -6.97 -3.78 -15.34
C GLU A 119 -7.06 -5.33 -15.33
N ASN A 120 -5.98 -6.03 -14.98
CA ASN A 120 -5.99 -7.47 -14.90
C ASN A 120 -6.74 -7.96 -13.65
N SER A 121 -7.29 -9.17 -13.70
CA SER A 121 -7.93 -9.77 -12.54
C SER A 121 -6.93 -10.03 -11.42
N LEU A 122 -7.35 -9.92 -10.16
CA LEU A 122 -6.48 -10.21 -9.01
C LEU A 122 -5.92 -11.62 -9.04
N LYS A 123 -6.67 -12.60 -9.58
CA LYS A 123 -6.22 -13.98 -9.71
C LYS A 123 -5.04 -14.12 -10.68
N GLU A 124 -5.11 -13.46 -11.85
CA GLU A 124 -3.99 -13.45 -12.81
C GLU A 124 -2.76 -12.79 -12.20
N ILE A 125 -2.94 -11.69 -11.48
CA ILE A 125 -1.86 -10.98 -10.79
C ILE A 125 -1.21 -11.87 -9.72
N GLU A 126 -2.02 -12.56 -8.92
CA GLU A 126 -1.54 -13.49 -7.91
C GLU A 126 -0.67 -14.59 -8.54
N GLU A 127 -1.15 -15.24 -9.62
CA GLU A 127 -0.41 -16.29 -10.32
C GLU A 127 0.94 -15.79 -10.84
N ILE A 128 0.98 -14.58 -11.40
CA ILE A 128 2.24 -13.97 -11.89
C ILE A 128 3.20 -13.68 -10.73
N LEU A 129 2.70 -13.03 -9.66
CA LEU A 129 3.54 -12.61 -8.55
C LEU A 129 4.08 -13.80 -7.74
N VAL A 130 3.25 -14.83 -7.49
CA VAL A 130 3.67 -16.05 -6.81
C VAL A 130 4.65 -16.83 -7.69
N GLY A 131 4.40 -16.92 -8.99
CA GLY A 131 5.32 -17.55 -9.95
C GLY A 131 6.68 -16.85 -9.96
N HIS A 132 6.70 -15.53 -10.00
CA HIS A 132 7.95 -14.75 -9.97
C HIS A 132 8.70 -14.91 -8.64
N TYR A 133 7.99 -14.92 -7.51
CA TYR A 133 8.58 -15.17 -6.20
C TYR A 133 9.26 -16.55 -6.14
N ARG A 134 8.58 -17.61 -6.60
CA ARG A 134 9.14 -18.97 -6.65
C ARG A 134 10.39 -19.06 -7.54
N TYR A 135 10.35 -18.40 -8.69
CA TYR A 135 11.50 -18.32 -9.59
C TYR A 135 12.70 -17.64 -8.90
N ARG A 136 12.50 -16.54 -8.20
CA ARG A 136 13.56 -15.86 -7.43
C ARG A 136 14.18 -16.77 -6.37
N LEU A 137 13.38 -17.55 -5.67
CA LEU A 137 13.88 -18.52 -4.69
C LEU A 137 14.79 -19.57 -5.35
N SER A 138 14.40 -20.10 -6.51
CA SER A 138 15.18 -21.11 -7.22
C SER A 138 16.54 -20.60 -7.73
N LEU A 139 16.75 -19.29 -7.80
CA LEU A 139 18.05 -18.68 -8.18
C LEU A 139 18.98 -18.49 -6.96
N THR A 140 18.47 -18.60 -5.75
CA THR A 140 19.24 -18.40 -4.51
C THR A 140 19.64 -19.70 -3.81
N THR A 141 19.16 -20.84 -4.31
CA THR A 141 19.56 -22.20 -3.91
C THR A 141 20.59 -22.76 -4.86
#